data_75eea03a3e101e20aca48858d60d6939
#
_entry.id   75eea03a3e101e20aca48858d60d6939
#
_cell.length_a   1.000
_cell.length_b   1.000
_cell.length_c   1.000
_cell.angle_alpha   90.00
_cell.angle_beta   90.00
_cell.angle_gamma   90.00
#
_symmetry.space_group_name_H-M   'P 1'
#
loop_
_entity.id
_entity.type
_entity.pdbx_description
1 polymer ?
#
loop_
_entity_poly.entity_id
_entity_poly.type
_entity_poly.pdbx_seq_one_letter_code
_entity_poly.pdbx_strand_id
1 'polypeptide(L)'
;MNKQKLIITSVIGLALYLIATGLSFAGFSYFRKPAAAGTAATQKNGSQEHFVIDPSIPRTEPCPINGKLYTKQEKDIWVTRRPLAVMIENHEDSRPQSGLSSADVVYEAVAEGGITRFMGVFYCGIAAQSVNLAPVRSAREHYLGWVLEYDALYNHVGGAGLCNDPTVDDRAKALCHIQQLKIKDMDQFGISFPTCYRNYDRLDHPVATEHTMVCVTDKLIALAKTRGWTNVDAAGVSWDKAFQPWKFKDDAKENDRGAVASISFAAWKGYEANYGVRWDYDKTANVYKRTNGGAPHLDLETKAQLTAKAVAILFAKETGPVDEHMHLLYANTGSGEAIVFQDGKATKAVWKKETKTVRTKFIDATTNKEIEFTRGQIWIEMLPTGTTVSY
;
A
#
# COMPACT_ATOMS: atom_id res chain seq x y z
N MET A 1 36.45 -53.85 21.31
CA MET A 1 35.89 -54.04 19.95
C MET A 1 37.07 -54.06 19.00
N ASN A 2 37.24 -55.13 18.22
CA ASN A 2 38.43 -55.32 17.38
C ASN A 2 38.45 -54.27 16.24
N LYS A 3 39.55 -53.54 16.05
CA LYS A 3 39.72 -52.49 15.05
C LYS A 3 39.25 -52.90 13.64
N GLN A 4 39.47 -54.18 13.28
CA GLN A 4 38.98 -54.72 11.99
C GLN A 4 37.46 -54.74 11.87
N LYS A 5 36.72 -55.11 12.95
CA LYS A 5 35.25 -55.07 12.93
C LYS A 5 34.70 -53.66 12.79
N LEU A 6 35.35 -52.68 13.42
CA LEU A 6 34.93 -51.26 13.31
C LEU A 6 35.10 -50.74 11.86
N ILE A 7 36.23 -51.08 11.23
CA ILE A 7 36.52 -50.67 9.85
C ILE A 7 35.50 -51.30 8.88
N ILE A 8 35.22 -52.60 9.03
CA ILE A 8 34.26 -53.31 8.17
C ILE A 8 32.85 -52.73 8.34
N THR A 9 32.41 -52.44 9.55
CA THR A 9 31.09 -51.84 9.81
C THR A 9 30.98 -50.42 9.22
N SER A 10 32.05 -49.63 9.32
CA SER A 10 32.08 -48.26 8.72
C SER A 10 32.06 -48.29 7.19
N VAL A 11 32.77 -49.25 6.56
CA VAL A 11 32.77 -49.40 5.10
C VAL A 11 31.41 -49.86 4.61
N ILE A 12 30.76 -50.79 5.29
CA ILE A 12 29.40 -51.26 4.95
C ILE A 12 28.38 -50.11 5.10
N GLY A 13 28.48 -49.32 6.18
CA GLY A 13 27.60 -48.15 6.41
C GLY A 13 27.74 -47.11 5.33
N LEU A 14 28.97 -46.82 4.90
CA LEU A 14 29.23 -45.87 3.82
C LEU A 14 28.70 -46.39 2.47
N ALA A 15 28.90 -47.67 2.18
CA ALA A 15 28.38 -48.29 0.94
C ALA A 15 26.85 -48.27 0.88
N LEU A 16 26.16 -48.58 1.99
CA LEU A 16 24.70 -48.50 2.10
C LEU A 16 24.19 -47.05 1.93
N TYR A 17 24.89 -46.09 2.51
CA TYR A 17 24.54 -44.66 2.33
C TYR A 17 24.66 -44.20 0.88
N LEU A 18 25.74 -44.57 0.19
CA LEU A 18 25.95 -44.23 -1.23
C LEU A 18 24.92 -44.92 -2.16
N ILE A 19 24.54 -46.17 -1.85
CA ILE A 19 23.49 -46.89 -2.59
C ILE A 19 22.11 -46.19 -2.37
N ALA A 20 21.78 -45.86 -1.14
CA ALA A 20 20.51 -45.20 -0.83
C ALA A 20 20.40 -43.81 -1.50
N THR A 21 21.47 -43.00 -1.47
CA THR A 21 21.51 -41.70 -2.16
C THR A 21 21.48 -41.86 -3.67
N GLY A 22 22.17 -42.84 -4.24
CA GLY A 22 22.14 -43.16 -5.66
C GLY A 22 20.74 -43.58 -6.15
N LEU A 23 20.06 -44.45 -5.42
CA LEU A 23 18.71 -44.91 -5.71
C LEU A 23 17.69 -43.76 -5.58
N SER A 24 17.82 -42.91 -4.58
CA SER A 24 16.96 -41.71 -4.43
C SER A 24 17.14 -40.73 -5.58
N PHE A 25 18.39 -40.51 -5.99
CA PHE A 25 18.68 -39.64 -7.14
C PHE A 25 18.17 -40.22 -8.46
N ALA A 26 18.36 -41.50 -8.69
CA ALA A 26 17.88 -42.19 -9.88
C ALA A 26 16.36 -42.26 -9.95
N GLY A 27 15.68 -42.52 -8.81
CA GLY A 27 14.23 -42.46 -8.69
C GLY A 27 13.69 -41.06 -8.99
N PHE A 28 14.27 -40.04 -8.39
CA PHE A 28 13.87 -38.65 -8.66
C PHE A 28 14.10 -38.23 -10.11
N SER A 29 15.19 -38.66 -10.74
CA SER A 29 15.48 -38.39 -12.15
C SER A 29 14.55 -39.15 -13.12
N TYR A 30 14.14 -40.37 -12.74
CA TYR A 30 13.23 -41.20 -13.56
C TYR A 30 11.80 -40.66 -13.56
N PHE A 31 11.34 -40.08 -12.44
CA PHE A 31 10.00 -39.48 -12.38
C PHE A 31 9.94 -38.06 -12.95
N ARG A 32 11.09 -37.41 -13.23
CA ARG A 32 11.13 -36.20 -14.07
C ARG A 32 11.09 -36.60 -15.53
N LYS A 33 9.90 -36.85 -16.09
CA LYS A 33 9.75 -36.91 -17.55
C LYS A 33 10.25 -35.59 -18.16
N PRO A 34 11.19 -35.61 -19.11
CA PRO A 34 11.50 -34.41 -19.88
C PRO A 34 10.25 -34.02 -20.65
N ALA A 35 9.73 -32.83 -20.40
CA ALA A 35 8.74 -32.22 -21.28
C ALA A 35 9.38 -32.12 -22.68
N ALA A 36 8.65 -32.59 -23.73
CA ALA A 36 9.07 -32.56 -25.11
C ALA A 36 9.59 -31.18 -25.50
N ALA A 37 10.75 -31.15 -26.13
CA ALA A 37 11.35 -29.94 -26.70
C ALA A 37 10.44 -29.40 -27.81
N GLY A 38 9.82 -28.27 -27.55
CA GLY A 38 9.07 -27.49 -28.51
C GLY A 38 9.25 -26.02 -28.18
N THR A 39 10.13 -25.36 -28.92
CA THR A 39 10.24 -23.94 -29.25
C THR A 39 10.30 -22.91 -28.12
N ALA A 40 11.43 -22.17 -28.16
CA ALA A 40 11.71 -20.85 -27.51
C ALA A 40 11.87 -20.85 -26.01
N ALA A 41 13.14 -20.85 -25.56
CA ALA A 41 13.55 -20.48 -24.24
C ALA A 41 13.18 -19.01 -23.97
N THR A 42 12.08 -18.79 -23.26
CA THR A 42 11.82 -17.51 -22.61
C THR A 42 12.47 -17.58 -21.23
N GLN A 43 13.47 -16.74 -21.00
CA GLN A 43 14.06 -16.52 -19.68
C GLN A 43 12.91 -16.15 -18.72
N LYS A 44 12.67 -16.98 -17.71
CA LYS A 44 11.83 -16.65 -16.57
C LYS A 44 12.61 -15.72 -15.64
N ASN A 45 12.72 -14.47 -15.99
CA ASN A 45 12.73 -13.39 -15.01
C ASN A 45 11.34 -13.40 -14.39
N GLY A 46 11.25 -13.29 -13.03
CA GLY A 46 10.01 -13.40 -12.29
C GLY A 46 8.88 -12.60 -12.92
N SER A 47 8.13 -13.22 -13.81
CA SER A 47 7.06 -12.58 -14.55
C SER A 47 5.87 -12.42 -13.61
N GLN A 48 5.60 -11.18 -13.20
CA GLN A 48 4.29 -10.78 -12.73
C GLN A 48 3.26 -11.26 -13.77
N GLU A 49 2.25 -12.01 -13.34
CA GLU A 49 1.15 -12.36 -14.22
C GLU A 49 0.38 -11.10 -14.58
N HIS A 50 0.58 -10.59 -15.77
CA HIS A 50 -0.20 -9.49 -16.32
C HIS A 50 -1.36 -10.07 -17.12
N PHE A 51 -2.57 -9.69 -16.74
CA PHE A 51 -3.72 -9.94 -17.60
C PHE A 51 -3.67 -8.95 -18.77
N VAL A 52 -3.51 -9.45 -19.98
CA VAL A 52 -3.40 -8.60 -21.18
C VAL A 52 -4.77 -7.99 -21.47
N ILE A 53 -4.89 -6.69 -21.17
CA ILE A 53 -6.07 -5.91 -21.54
C ILE A 53 -5.88 -5.41 -22.97
N ASP A 54 -6.84 -5.70 -23.85
CA ASP A 54 -6.87 -5.17 -25.20
C ASP A 54 -7.01 -3.64 -25.15
N PRO A 55 -6.07 -2.87 -25.67
CA PRO A 55 -6.11 -1.41 -25.62
C PRO A 55 -7.26 -0.78 -26.44
N SER A 56 -7.87 -1.54 -27.36
CA SER A 56 -9.01 -1.10 -28.17
C SER A 56 -10.33 -1.11 -27.40
N ILE A 57 -10.40 -1.84 -26.25
CA ILE A 57 -11.64 -1.91 -25.46
C ILE A 57 -11.89 -0.56 -24.78
N PRO A 58 -13.11 0.01 -24.93
CA PRO A 58 -13.46 1.27 -24.30
C PRO A 58 -13.34 1.23 -22.76
N ARG A 59 -12.81 2.29 -22.17
CA ARG A 59 -12.73 2.47 -20.73
C ARG A 59 -13.94 3.27 -20.26
N THR A 60 -15.00 2.56 -19.87
CA THR A 60 -16.30 3.15 -19.49
C THR A 60 -16.67 2.89 -18.02
N GLU A 61 -15.94 2.00 -17.35
CA GLU A 61 -16.28 1.54 -16.00
C GLU A 61 -15.56 2.38 -14.95
N PRO A 62 -16.28 3.23 -14.20
CA PRO A 62 -15.64 4.06 -13.19
C PRO A 62 -15.25 3.24 -11.96
N CYS A 63 -14.03 3.45 -11.50
CA CYS A 63 -13.58 2.92 -10.21
C CYS A 63 -14.31 3.63 -9.07
N PRO A 64 -14.93 2.91 -8.12
CA PRO A 64 -15.67 3.54 -7.03
C PRO A 64 -14.76 4.28 -6.04
N ILE A 65 -13.44 4.02 -6.06
CA ILE A 65 -12.48 4.56 -5.10
C ILE A 65 -11.86 5.87 -5.58
N ASN A 66 -11.48 5.96 -6.89
CA ASN A 66 -10.78 7.11 -7.45
C ASN A 66 -11.41 7.68 -8.74
N GLY A 67 -12.53 7.13 -9.18
CA GLY A 67 -13.28 7.58 -10.34
C GLY A 67 -12.62 7.30 -11.70
N LYS A 68 -11.36 6.85 -11.77
CA LYS A 68 -10.67 6.53 -13.02
C LYS A 68 -11.47 5.52 -13.82
N LEU A 69 -11.51 5.71 -15.15
CA LEU A 69 -12.23 4.82 -16.04
C LEU A 69 -11.37 3.61 -16.45
N TYR A 70 -11.97 2.44 -16.43
CA TYR A 70 -11.36 1.16 -16.76
C TYR A 70 -12.22 0.41 -17.78
N THR A 71 -11.71 -0.70 -18.29
CA THR A 71 -12.48 -1.61 -19.15
C THR A 71 -13.45 -2.46 -18.32
N LYS A 72 -14.45 -3.04 -19.00
CA LYS A 72 -15.35 -4.00 -18.35
C LYS A 72 -14.59 -5.22 -17.83
N GLN A 73 -13.56 -5.69 -18.53
CA GLN A 73 -12.74 -6.82 -18.08
C GLN A 73 -12.04 -6.53 -16.75
N GLU A 74 -11.45 -5.33 -16.58
CA GLU A 74 -10.85 -4.89 -15.32
C GLU A 74 -11.89 -4.84 -14.20
N LYS A 75 -13.10 -4.32 -14.49
CA LYS A 75 -14.21 -4.29 -13.52
C LYS A 75 -14.62 -5.69 -13.08
N ASP A 76 -14.80 -6.62 -14.00
CA ASP A 76 -15.19 -8.00 -13.70
C ASP A 76 -14.18 -8.69 -12.76
N ILE A 77 -12.91 -8.24 -12.76
CA ILE A 77 -11.89 -8.72 -11.83
C ILE A 77 -12.07 -8.09 -10.44
N TRP A 78 -12.12 -6.76 -10.33
CA TRP A 78 -12.12 -6.13 -9.00
C TRP A 78 -13.43 -6.33 -8.22
N VAL A 79 -14.60 -6.45 -8.88
CA VAL A 79 -15.87 -6.66 -8.18
C VAL A 79 -15.95 -7.99 -7.42
N THR A 80 -15.01 -8.91 -7.66
CA THR A 80 -14.95 -10.21 -6.96
C THR A 80 -14.12 -10.18 -5.68
N ARG A 81 -13.51 -9.04 -5.33
CA ARG A 81 -12.55 -8.91 -4.22
C ARG A 81 -12.80 -7.64 -3.38
N ARG A 82 -12.10 -7.53 -2.26
CA ARG A 82 -12.07 -6.32 -1.41
C ARG A 82 -10.91 -5.42 -1.78
N PRO A 83 -10.98 -4.13 -1.46
CA PRO A 83 -9.80 -3.27 -1.46
C PRO A 83 -8.71 -3.82 -0.53
N LEU A 84 -7.45 -3.60 -0.90
CA LEU A 84 -6.27 -3.92 -0.11
C LEU A 84 -5.67 -2.61 0.38
N ALA A 85 -5.55 -2.44 1.70
CA ALA A 85 -4.84 -1.33 2.33
C ALA A 85 -3.49 -1.84 2.82
N VAL A 86 -2.39 -1.18 2.43
CA VAL A 86 -1.02 -1.65 2.74
C VAL A 86 -0.20 -0.52 3.33
N MET A 87 0.42 -0.79 4.48
CA MET A 87 1.35 0.14 5.12
C MET A 87 2.69 0.09 4.41
N ILE A 88 3.14 1.21 3.87
CA ILE A 88 4.40 1.35 3.13
C ILE A 88 5.27 2.40 3.81
N GLU A 89 6.55 2.07 4.00
CA GLU A 89 7.53 2.90 4.67
C GLU A 89 7.91 4.14 3.87
N ASN A 90 8.29 5.23 4.58
CA ASN A 90 8.90 6.40 3.96
C ASN A 90 10.25 6.79 4.59
N HIS A 91 10.90 5.89 5.34
CA HIS A 91 12.26 6.16 5.81
C HIS A 91 13.18 6.46 4.61
N GLU A 92 14.12 7.39 4.75
CA GLU A 92 15.00 7.80 3.65
C GLU A 92 15.79 6.64 3.05
N ASP A 93 16.31 5.73 3.87
CA ASP A 93 17.08 4.55 3.44
C ASP A 93 16.20 3.50 2.71
N SER A 94 14.89 3.61 2.81
CA SER A 94 13.96 2.68 2.17
C SER A 94 13.55 3.08 0.74
N ARG A 95 13.94 4.27 0.31
CA ARG A 95 13.52 4.85 -0.99
C ARG A 95 14.38 4.35 -2.14
N PRO A 96 13.82 4.21 -3.35
CA PRO A 96 12.41 4.40 -3.69
C PRO A 96 11.53 3.23 -3.24
N GLN A 97 10.27 3.52 -2.96
CA GLN A 97 9.26 2.52 -2.65
C GLN A 97 8.78 1.80 -3.91
N SER A 98 8.17 0.60 -3.72
CA SER A 98 7.55 -0.17 -4.80
C SER A 98 6.03 -0.09 -4.73
N GLY A 99 5.40 0.18 -5.87
CA GLY A 99 3.98 -0.04 -6.11
C GLY A 99 3.04 1.12 -5.78
N LEU A 100 3.51 2.23 -5.22
CA LEU A 100 2.66 3.40 -4.90
C LEU A 100 1.99 4.00 -6.15
N SER A 101 2.60 3.91 -7.32
CA SER A 101 2.02 4.37 -8.59
C SER A 101 0.76 3.60 -9.00
N SER A 102 0.56 2.39 -8.49
CA SER A 102 -0.62 1.53 -8.75
C SER A 102 -1.73 1.70 -7.71
N ALA A 103 -1.52 2.48 -6.66
CA ALA A 103 -2.56 2.76 -5.67
C ALA A 103 -3.69 3.61 -6.26
N ASP A 104 -4.92 3.35 -5.84
CA ASP A 104 -6.07 4.19 -6.16
C ASP A 104 -6.09 5.45 -5.29
N VAL A 105 -5.76 5.29 -4.01
CA VAL A 105 -5.59 6.37 -3.02
C VAL A 105 -4.34 6.10 -2.19
N VAL A 106 -3.59 7.14 -1.86
CA VAL A 106 -2.49 7.08 -0.90
C VAL A 106 -2.78 8.04 0.25
N TYR A 107 -2.67 7.55 1.47
CA TYR A 107 -2.71 8.35 2.69
C TYR A 107 -1.31 8.49 3.24
N GLU A 108 -0.91 9.68 3.65
CA GLU A 108 0.34 9.94 4.34
C GLU A 108 0.10 10.67 5.65
N ALA A 109 0.81 10.25 6.68
CA ALA A 109 0.85 10.90 7.99
C ALA A 109 2.17 10.60 8.68
N VAL A 110 2.54 11.38 9.70
CA VAL A 110 3.67 11.04 10.57
C VAL A 110 3.32 9.78 11.36
N ALA A 111 4.20 8.81 11.34
CA ALA A 111 4.04 7.56 12.09
C ALA A 111 4.63 7.70 13.50
N GLU A 112 5.91 8.02 13.58
CA GLU A 112 6.68 8.30 14.80
C GLU A 112 7.94 9.11 14.46
N GLY A 113 8.45 9.88 15.42
CA GLY A 113 9.75 10.54 15.33
C GLY A 113 9.94 11.46 14.11
N GLY A 114 8.87 12.07 13.60
CA GLY A 114 8.91 12.93 12.40
C GLY A 114 8.94 12.16 11.06
N ILE A 115 9.06 10.83 11.09
CA ILE A 115 9.07 9.97 9.90
C ILE A 115 7.64 9.71 9.46
N THR A 116 7.30 10.05 8.22
CA THR A 116 5.99 9.75 7.66
C THR A 116 5.89 8.29 7.20
N ARG A 117 4.66 7.82 7.00
CA ARG A 117 4.36 6.50 6.45
C ARG A 117 3.21 6.62 5.48
N PHE A 118 3.20 5.76 4.47
CA PHE A 118 2.10 5.66 3.53
C PHE A 118 1.17 4.52 3.87
N MET A 119 -0.12 4.71 3.60
CA MET A 119 -1.07 3.63 3.41
C MET A 119 -1.62 3.71 2.00
N GLY A 120 -1.20 2.80 1.14
CA GLY A 120 -1.75 2.66 -0.21
C GLY A 120 -3.04 1.86 -0.17
N VAL A 121 -4.09 2.33 -0.86
CA VAL A 121 -5.32 1.58 -1.11
C VAL A 121 -5.32 1.12 -2.54
N PHE A 122 -5.39 -0.19 -2.74
CA PHE A 122 -5.27 -0.86 -4.04
C PHE A 122 -6.53 -1.67 -4.33
N TYR A 123 -7.18 -1.39 -5.45
CA TYR A 123 -8.40 -2.08 -5.85
C TYR A 123 -8.54 -2.16 -7.37
N CYS A 124 -8.91 -1.05 -8.02
CA CYS A 124 -9.06 -0.98 -9.46
C CYS A 124 -7.69 -0.92 -10.16
N GLY A 125 -6.74 -0.18 -9.61
CA GLY A 125 -5.40 0.00 -10.18
C GLY A 125 -4.59 -1.29 -10.32
N ILE A 126 -4.93 -2.31 -9.51
CA ILE A 126 -4.28 -3.63 -9.56
C ILE A 126 -5.16 -4.72 -10.18
N ALA A 127 -6.24 -4.36 -10.89
CA ALA A 127 -7.16 -5.36 -11.44
C ALA A 127 -6.48 -6.31 -12.43
N ALA A 128 -5.70 -5.77 -13.34
CA ALA A 128 -5.09 -6.50 -14.43
C ALA A 128 -3.59 -6.78 -14.24
N GLN A 129 -3.03 -6.48 -13.07
CA GLN A 129 -1.60 -6.63 -12.80
C GLN A 129 -1.31 -7.07 -11.37
N SER A 130 -0.26 -7.85 -11.21
CA SER A 130 0.35 -8.12 -9.91
C SER A 130 1.42 -7.06 -9.63
N VAL A 131 1.44 -6.52 -8.41
CA VAL A 131 2.33 -5.44 -8.01
C VAL A 131 3.10 -5.85 -6.76
N ASN A 132 4.41 -5.62 -6.75
CA ASN A 132 5.23 -5.70 -5.55
C ASN A 132 5.03 -4.43 -4.74
N LEU A 133 4.69 -4.58 -3.47
CA LEU A 133 4.51 -3.49 -2.52
C LEU A 133 5.64 -3.52 -1.50
N ALA A 134 6.45 -2.46 -1.43
CA ALA A 134 7.62 -2.44 -0.57
C ALA A 134 8.11 -1.02 -0.20
N PRO A 135 8.76 -0.89 0.96
CA PRO A 135 8.78 -1.86 2.05
C PRO A 135 7.48 -1.81 2.84
N VAL A 136 6.91 -2.97 3.13
CA VAL A 136 5.73 -3.05 4.00
C VAL A 136 6.14 -2.86 5.46
N ARG A 137 5.38 -2.05 6.21
CA ARG A 137 5.73 -1.61 7.57
C ARG A 137 4.57 -1.72 8.57
N SER A 138 4.88 -1.36 9.80
CA SER A 138 4.02 -1.56 10.96
C SER A 138 2.75 -0.72 10.93
N ALA A 139 1.66 -1.29 11.43
CA ALA A 139 0.39 -0.61 11.65
C ALA A 139 0.51 0.50 12.70
N ARG A 140 -0.27 1.57 12.53
CA ARG A 140 -0.44 2.66 13.49
C ARG A 140 -1.92 3.00 13.63
N GLU A 141 -2.32 3.40 14.81
CA GLU A 141 -3.74 3.61 15.20
C GLU A 141 -4.50 4.52 14.24
N HIS A 142 -3.92 5.65 13.89
CA HIS A 142 -4.60 6.66 13.07
C HIS A 142 -4.88 6.22 11.63
N TYR A 143 -4.26 5.13 11.13
CA TYR A 143 -4.61 4.56 9.83
C TYR A 143 -5.83 3.64 9.88
N LEU A 144 -6.18 3.08 11.05
CA LEU A 144 -7.26 2.10 11.17
C LEU A 144 -8.62 2.68 10.77
N GLY A 145 -8.85 3.97 11.04
CA GLY A 145 -10.04 4.67 10.60
C GLY A 145 -10.19 4.70 9.07
N TRP A 146 -9.08 4.83 8.35
CA TRP A 146 -9.10 4.79 6.87
C TRP A 146 -9.24 3.37 6.33
N VAL A 147 -8.63 2.37 6.97
CA VAL A 147 -8.84 0.95 6.62
C VAL A 147 -10.32 0.57 6.69
N LEU A 148 -11.00 1.04 7.74
CA LEU A 148 -12.42 0.77 7.99
C LEU A 148 -13.35 1.46 6.97
N GLU A 149 -12.95 2.59 6.39
CA GLU A 149 -13.73 3.24 5.32
C GLU A 149 -13.99 2.33 4.11
N TYR A 150 -13.06 1.39 3.86
CA TYR A 150 -13.08 0.49 2.71
C TYR A 150 -13.43 -0.95 3.08
N ASP A 151 -13.64 -1.25 4.36
CA ASP A 151 -13.68 -2.64 4.85
C ASP A 151 -12.54 -3.49 4.23
N ALA A 152 -11.35 -2.92 4.20
CA ALA A 152 -10.22 -3.41 3.43
C ALA A 152 -9.54 -4.62 4.07
N LEU A 153 -8.86 -5.41 3.24
CA LEU A 153 -7.79 -6.31 3.67
C LEU A 153 -6.61 -5.44 4.12
N TYR A 154 -6.16 -5.58 5.36
CA TYR A 154 -5.12 -4.69 5.90
C TYR A 154 -3.78 -5.40 6.03
N ASN A 155 -2.84 -5.11 5.13
CA ASN A 155 -1.50 -5.70 5.13
C ASN A 155 -0.48 -4.75 5.78
N HIS A 156 0.27 -5.29 6.73
CA HIS A 156 1.29 -4.59 7.50
C HIS A 156 2.30 -5.59 8.10
N VAL A 157 3.36 -5.10 8.72
CA VAL A 157 4.37 -5.92 9.44
C VAL A 157 4.35 -5.55 10.91
N GLY A 158 3.62 -6.31 11.72
CA GLY A 158 3.43 -5.98 13.12
C GLY A 158 2.82 -4.58 13.31
N GLY A 159 2.98 -4.00 14.47
CA GLY A 159 2.41 -2.68 14.77
C GLY A 159 2.62 -2.27 16.21
N ALA A 160 2.06 -1.12 16.59
CA ALA A 160 2.05 -0.66 17.96
C ALA A 160 1.16 -1.57 18.82
N GLY A 161 1.69 -2.07 19.89
CA GLY A 161 1.12 -2.70 21.07
C GLY A 161 0.01 -3.75 20.89
N LEU A 162 0.24 -4.92 21.46
CA LEU A 162 -0.83 -5.90 21.74
C LEU A 162 -1.70 -5.41 22.90
N CYS A 163 -2.89 -6.01 23.11
CA CYS A 163 -3.81 -5.60 24.18
C CYS A 163 -3.21 -5.66 25.60
N ASN A 164 -2.29 -6.58 25.82
CA ASN A 164 -1.60 -6.78 27.10
C ASN A 164 -0.21 -6.12 27.18
N ASP A 165 0.18 -5.34 26.20
CA ASP A 165 1.47 -4.67 26.18
C ASP A 165 1.45 -3.46 27.16
N PRO A 166 2.20 -3.48 28.27
CA PRO A 166 2.19 -2.38 29.22
C PRO A 166 3.07 -1.20 28.81
N THR A 167 3.89 -1.33 27.75
CA THR A 167 4.85 -0.30 27.32
C THR A 167 4.27 0.66 26.29
N VAL A 168 3.12 0.32 25.72
CA VAL A 168 2.41 1.15 24.72
C VAL A 168 1.16 1.75 25.34
N ASP A 169 0.96 3.05 25.14
CA ASP A 169 -0.29 3.75 25.54
C ASP A 169 -1.51 3.05 24.92
N ASP A 170 -2.56 2.80 25.72
CA ASP A 170 -3.75 2.07 25.27
C ASP A 170 -4.38 2.65 24.01
N ARG A 171 -4.32 3.98 23.85
CA ARG A 171 -4.87 4.69 22.69
C ARG A 171 -4.06 4.45 21.42
N ALA A 172 -2.77 4.07 21.53
CA ALA A 172 -1.86 3.83 20.42
C ALA A 172 -1.75 2.36 20.02
N LYS A 173 -2.37 1.43 20.77
CA LYS A 173 -2.29 -0.03 20.55
C LYS A 173 -2.99 -0.48 19.27
N ALA A 174 -2.36 -0.21 18.12
CA ALA A 174 -2.93 -0.54 16.81
C ALA A 174 -3.25 -2.03 16.66
N LEU A 175 -2.36 -2.95 17.11
CA LEU A 175 -2.59 -4.40 17.00
C LEU A 175 -3.79 -4.85 17.86
N CYS A 176 -3.95 -4.28 19.06
CA CYS A 176 -5.11 -4.54 19.90
C CYS A 176 -6.39 -4.07 19.21
N HIS A 177 -6.39 -2.85 18.68
CA HIS A 177 -7.56 -2.28 18.04
C HIS A 177 -7.91 -2.97 16.73
N ILE A 178 -6.96 -3.48 15.96
CA ILE A 178 -7.20 -4.32 14.79
C ILE A 178 -8.08 -5.53 15.16
N GLN A 179 -7.74 -6.21 16.27
CA GLN A 179 -8.51 -7.35 16.78
C GLN A 179 -9.91 -6.93 17.25
N GLN A 180 -9.99 -5.88 18.07
CA GLN A 180 -11.25 -5.38 18.62
C GLN A 180 -12.22 -4.90 17.54
N LEU A 181 -11.71 -4.23 16.51
CA LEU A 181 -12.49 -3.72 15.37
C LEU A 181 -12.75 -4.79 14.30
N LYS A 182 -12.22 -6.02 14.50
CA LYS A 182 -12.37 -7.15 13.58
C LYS A 182 -11.94 -6.81 12.15
N ILE A 183 -10.87 -6.00 12.02
CA ILE A 183 -10.26 -5.69 10.74
C ILE A 183 -9.76 -7.00 10.11
N LYS A 184 -9.88 -7.15 8.80
CA LYS A 184 -9.36 -8.29 8.05
C LYS A 184 -7.84 -8.21 7.98
N ASP A 185 -7.23 -8.67 9.06
CA ASP A 185 -5.81 -8.54 9.35
C ASP A 185 -4.96 -9.47 8.48
N MET A 186 -4.08 -8.87 7.72
CA MET A 186 -3.06 -9.54 6.91
C MET A 186 -1.66 -9.19 7.40
N ASP A 187 -1.44 -9.28 8.73
CA ASP A 187 -0.11 -9.12 9.30
C ASP A 187 0.86 -10.13 8.68
N GLN A 188 2.02 -9.61 8.24
CA GLN A 188 3.08 -10.41 7.61
C GLN A 188 3.60 -11.51 8.51
N PHE A 189 3.57 -11.37 9.85
CA PHE A 189 3.99 -12.44 10.77
C PHE A 189 3.17 -13.73 10.62
N GLY A 190 1.96 -13.64 10.07
CA GLY A 190 1.11 -14.79 9.69
C GLY A 190 1.14 -15.12 8.20
N ILE A 191 2.07 -14.55 7.41
CA ILE A 191 2.13 -14.67 5.95
C ILE A 191 3.56 -14.97 5.51
N SER A 192 3.75 -16.08 4.77
CA SER A 192 5.06 -16.52 4.30
C SER A 192 5.24 -16.35 2.79
N PHE A 193 6.43 -16.70 2.32
CA PHE A 193 6.74 -16.82 0.90
C PHE A 193 5.72 -17.75 0.19
N PRO A 194 5.28 -17.42 -1.02
CA PRO A 194 5.70 -16.30 -1.87
C PRO A 194 4.86 -15.03 -1.72
N THR A 195 3.97 -14.94 -0.74
CA THR A 195 3.04 -13.82 -0.58
C THR A 195 3.74 -12.60 -0.01
N CYS A 196 4.47 -12.78 1.08
CA CYS A 196 5.36 -11.78 1.64
C CYS A 196 6.74 -12.39 1.90
N TYR A 197 7.80 -11.63 1.63
CA TYR A 197 9.19 -12.08 1.82
C TYR A 197 10.13 -10.90 1.96
N ARG A 198 11.32 -11.14 2.55
CA ARG A 198 12.37 -10.14 2.59
C ARG A 198 13.21 -10.22 1.33
N ASN A 199 13.31 -9.09 0.63
CA ASN A 199 14.17 -8.93 -0.54
C ASN A 199 15.33 -7.98 -0.17
N TYR A 200 16.48 -8.55 0.15
CA TYR A 200 17.68 -7.80 0.50
C TYR A 200 18.34 -7.13 -0.70
N ASP A 201 18.01 -7.57 -1.91
CA ASP A 201 18.52 -7.03 -3.19
C ASP A 201 17.51 -6.08 -3.86
N ARG A 202 16.54 -5.55 -3.09
CA ARG A 202 15.52 -4.64 -3.63
C ARG A 202 16.11 -3.32 -4.11
N LEU A 203 17.08 -2.82 -3.39
CA LEU A 203 17.84 -1.60 -3.75
C LEU A 203 19.25 -1.98 -4.22
N ASP A 204 19.94 -1.06 -4.86
CA ASP A 204 21.29 -1.21 -5.37
C ASP A 204 22.38 -1.08 -4.28
N HIS A 205 21.96 -0.94 -3.02
CA HIS A 205 22.82 -0.83 -1.85
C HIS A 205 22.21 -1.60 -0.67
N PRO A 206 23.01 -2.08 0.28
CA PRO A 206 22.51 -2.74 1.49
C PRO A 206 21.71 -1.78 2.36
N VAL A 207 20.59 -2.30 2.90
CA VAL A 207 19.73 -1.57 3.85
C VAL A 207 19.41 -2.44 5.06
N ALA A 208 18.93 -1.82 6.15
CA ALA A 208 18.51 -2.54 7.33
C ALA A 208 17.33 -3.50 7.00
N THR A 209 17.26 -4.59 7.77
CA THR A 209 16.27 -5.67 7.53
C THR A 209 14.82 -5.16 7.47
N GLU A 210 14.48 -4.16 8.26
CA GLU A 210 13.15 -3.55 8.26
C GLU A 210 12.77 -2.88 6.94
N HIS A 211 13.72 -2.51 6.10
CA HIS A 211 13.50 -1.86 4.79
C HIS A 211 13.36 -2.86 3.62
N THR A 212 13.27 -4.17 3.92
CA THR A 212 13.36 -5.23 2.89
C THR A 212 12.08 -5.98 2.63
N MET A 213 10.99 -5.74 3.40
CA MET A 213 9.76 -6.52 3.28
C MET A 213 8.99 -6.18 2.01
N VAL A 214 8.78 -7.18 1.17
CA VAL A 214 7.96 -7.13 -0.05
C VAL A 214 6.73 -7.99 0.14
N CYS A 215 5.55 -7.48 -0.21
CA CYS A 215 4.32 -8.28 -0.33
C CYS A 215 3.73 -8.10 -1.73
N VAL A 216 3.12 -9.16 -2.26
CA VAL A 216 2.67 -9.22 -3.67
C VAL A 216 1.15 -9.22 -3.74
N THR A 217 0.56 -8.29 -4.49
CA THR A 217 -0.88 -8.00 -4.45
C THR A 217 -1.77 -9.18 -4.83
N ASP A 218 -1.47 -9.90 -5.93
CA ASP A 218 -2.26 -11.07 -6.35
C ASP A 218 -2.19 -12.21 -5.34
N LYS A 219 -1.02 -12.40 -4.70
CA LYS A 219 -0.81 -13.39 -3.65
C LYS A 219 -1.56 -13.05 -2.36
N LEU A 220 -1.58 -11.76 -1.98
CA LEU A 220 -2.38 -11.28 -0.84
C LEU A 220 -3.88 -11.50 -1.09
N ILE A 221 -4.37 -11.19 -2.31
CA ILE A 221 -5.77 -11.41 -2.69
C ILE A 221 -6.11 -12.91 -2.71
N ALA A 222 -5.22 -13.75 -3.24
CA ALA A 222 -5.41 -15.19 -3.23
C ALA A 222 -5.47 -15.76 -1.80
N LEU A 223 -4.59 -15.31 -0.92
CA LEU A 223 -4.59 -15.68 0.49
C LEU A 223 -5.88 -15.20 1.20
N ALA A 224 -6.33 -13.98 0.94
CA ALA A 224 -7.60 -13.47 1.49
C ALA A 224 -8.79 -14.37 1.08
N LYS A 225 -8.82 -14.82 -0.18
CA LYS A 225 -9.82 -15.75 -0.67
C LYS A 225 -9.81 -17.07 0.10
N THR A 226 -8.64 -17.65 0.42
CA THR A 226 -8.55 -18.87 1.24
C THR A 226 -9.02 -18.67 2.68
N ARG A 227 -8.97 -17.43 3.19
CA ARG A 227 -9.50 -17.04 4.52
C ARG A 227 -11.00 -16.69 4.47
N GLY A 228 -11.67 -16.82 3.31
CA GLY A 228 -13.06 -16.44 3.12
C GLY A 228 -13.32 -14.93 3.04
N TRP A 229 -12.27 -14.13 2.86
CA TRP A 229 -12.37 -12.67 2.77
C TRP A 229 -12.46 -12.22 1.30
N THR A 230 -13.59 -12.50 0.69
CA THR A 230 -13.89 -12.10 -0.69
C THR A 230 -14.59 -10.72 -0.70
N ASN A 231 -15.18 -10.35 -1.83
CA ASN A 231 -16.01 -9.14 -1.95
C ASN A 231 -17.24 -9.15 -1.03
N VAL A 232 -17.69 -10.33 -0.58
CA VAL A 232 -18.82 -10.49 0.34
C VAL A 232 -18.37 -11.06 1.68
N ASP A 233 -19.14 -10.82 2.72
CA ASP A 233 -18.99 -11.47 4.03
C ASP A 233 -19.71 -12.83 4.08
N ALA A 234 -19.68 -13.50 5.24
CA ALA A 234 -20.35 -14.79 5.45
C ALA A 234 -21.88 -14.74 5.28
N ALA A 235 -22.51 -13.57 5.38
CA ALA A 235 -23.94 -13.35 5.15
C ALA A 235 -24.25 -12.96 3.69
N GLY A 236 -23.22 -12.94 2.81
CA GLY A 236 -23.37 -12.55 1.40
C GLY A 236 -23.46 -11.03 1.20
N VAL A 237 -23.15 -10.22 2.21
CA VAL A 237 -23.19 -8.77 2.11
C VAL A 237 -21.90 -8.27 1.48
N SER A 238 -22.02 -7.50 0.39
CA SER A 238 -20.86 -6.89 -0.30
C SER A 238 -20.20 -5.85 0.58
N TRP A 239 -18.86 -5.75 0.51
CA TRP A 239 -18.05 -4.78 1.25
C TRP A 239 -18.46 -3.34 0.98
N ASP A 240 -18.90 -3.04 -0.25
CA ASP A 240 -19.26 -1.71 -0.71
C ASP A 240 -20.72 -1.34 -0.44
N LYS A 241 -21.51 -2.21 0.22
CA LYS A 241 -22.91 -1.93 0.54
C LYS A 241 -23.10 -0.64 1.35
N ALA A 242 -22.18 -0.38 2.30
CA ALA A 242 -22.18 0.83 3.11
C ALA A 242 -21.14 1.87 2.65
N PHE A 243 -20.32 1.53 1.66
CA PHE A 243 -19.28 2.39 1.15
C PHE A 243 -19.89 3.59 0.42
N GLN A 244 -19.44 4.78 0.78
CA GLN A 244 -19.84 6.04 0.15
C GLN A 244 -18.71 6.56 -0.73
N PRO A 245 -18.73 6.35 -2.06
CA PRO A 245 -17.71 6.88 -2.94
C PRO A 245 -17.70 8.40 -2.91
N TRP A 246 -16.55 9.01 -3.13
CA TRP A 246 -16.49 10.43 -3.46
C TRP A 246 -17.20 10.67 -4.79
N LYS A 247 -17.60 11.90 -5.02
CA LYS A 247 -18.05 12.33 -6.34
C LYS A 247 -16.85 12.59 -7.22
N PHE A 248 -16.98 12.30 -8.51
CA PHE A 248 -15.89 12.45 -9.46
C PHE A 248 -16.31 13.28 -10.67
N LYS A 249 -15.36 14.04 -11.20
CA LYS A 249 -15.48 14.80 -12.43
C LYS A 249 -14.33 14.49 -13.38
N ASP A 250 -14.50 14.78 -14.66
CA ASP A 250 -13.45 14.67 -15.65
C ASP A 250 -12.43 15.81 -15.50
N ASP A 251 -11.27 15.68 -16.16
CA ASP A 251 -10.24 16.71 -16.21
C ASP A 251 -10.81 18.03 -16.71
N ALA A 252 -10.47 19.12 -16.05
CA ALA A 252 -10.74 20.45 -16.60
C ALA A 252 -10.03 20.64 -17.95
N LYS A 253 -10.66 21.35 -18.87
CA LYS A 253 -10.00 21.76 -20.13
C LYS A 253 -8.74 22.57 -19.77
N GLU A 254 -7.70 22.49 -20.58
CA GLU A 254 -6.41 23.11 -20.27
C GLU A 254 -6.51 24.62 -19.98
N ASN A 255 -7.38 25.32 -20.72
CA ASN A 255 -7.62 26.75 -20.53
C ASN A 255 -8.38 27.09 -19.23
N ASP A 256 -9.09 26.11 -18.65
CA ASP A 256 -9.86 26.25 -17.41
C ASP A 256 -9.04 25.84 -16.17
N ARG A 257 -7.82 25.31 -16.40
CA ARG A 257 -6.90 24.90 -15.32
C ARG A 257 -6.25 26.11 -14.66
N GLY A 258 -6.11 26.05 -13.33
CA GLY A 258 -5.55 27.12 -12.52
C GLY A 258 -4.05 27.32 -12.69
N ALA A 259 -3.51 28.22 -11.87
CA ALA A 259 -2.12 28.67 -11.90
C ALA A 259 -1.32 28.29 -10.64
N VAL A 260 -1.86 27.45 -9.75
CA VAL A 260 -1.11 26.93 -8.59
C VAL A 260 -0.03 26.00 -9.12
N ALA A 261 1.20 26.52 -9.19
CA ALA A 261 2.32 25.83 -9.83
C ALA A 261 2.94 24.75 -8.94
N SER A 262 2.89 24.93 -7.64
CA SER A 262 3.46 23.95 -6.69
C SER A 262 2.76 24.02 -5.33
N ILE A 263 2.91 22.95 -4.55
CA ILE A 263 2.44 22.84 -3.18
C ILE A 263 3.64 22.35 -2.38
N SER A 264 3.97 22.96 -1.24
CA SER A 264 5.08 22.49 -0.41
C SER A 264 4.75 22.59 1.08
N PHE A 265 5.20 21.59 1.83
CA PHE A 265 5.04 21.48 3.28
C PHE A 265 6.04 20.48 3.88
N ALA A 266 6.19 20.55 5.20
CA ALA A 266 6.76 19.47 5.99
C ALA A 266 5.82 19.23 7.17
N ALA A 267 5.58 17.97 7.50
CA ALA A 267 4.68 17.62 8.61
C ALA A 267 5.24 18.12 9.96
N TRP A 268 6.55 18.01 10.15
CA TRP A 268 7.25 18.51 11.33
C TRP A 268 8.39 19.45 10.98
N LYS A 269 8.53 20.53 11.74
CA LYS A 269 9.66 21.46 11.62
C LYS A 269 10.99 20.75 11.96
N GLY A 270 12.01 20.99 11.15
CA GLY A 270 13.34 20.38 11.29
C GLY A 270 13.50 19.06 10.53
N TYR A 271 12.46 18.56 9.90
CA TYR A 271 12.47 17.33 9.09
C TYR A 271 12.36 17.61 7.59
N GLU A 272 12.45 18.87 7.18
CA GLU A 272 12.25 19.31 5.79
C GLU A 272 13.24 18.67 4.83
N ALA A 273 14.50 18.50 5.26
CA ALA A 273 15.56 17.94 4.41
C ALA A 273 15.24 16.52 3.92
N ASN A 274 14.67 15.68 4.80
CA ASN A 274 14.45 14.27 4.50
C ASN A 274 12.98 13.94 4.22
N TYR A 275 12.03 14.73 4.77
CA TYR A 275 10.60 14.48 4.69
C TYR A 275 9.77 15.67 4.18
N GLY A 276 10.43 16.73 3.71
CA GLY A 276 9.75 17.82 3.02
C GLY A 276 9.09 17.32 1.74
N VAL A 277 7.82 17.65 1.57
CA VAL A 277 7.03 17.28 0.40
C VAL A 277 6.88 18.48 -0.51
N ARG A 278 7.06 18.26 -1.79
CA ARG A 278 6.69 19.20 -2.84
C ARG A 278 5.93 18.49 -3.94
N TRP A 279 4.87 19.12 -4.41
CA TRP A 279 4.08 18.71 -5.55
C TRP A 279 4.17 19.79 -6.61
N ASP A 280 4.72 19.49 -7.78
CA ASP A 280 4.81 20.40 -8.93
C ASP A 280 3.69 20.08 -9.92
N TYR A 281 2.90 21.08 -10.28
CA TYR A 281 1.78 20.90 -11.16
C TYR A 281 2.19 20.93 -12.63
N ASP A 282 1.95 19.84 -13.34
CA ASP A 282 2.07 19.76 -14.80
C ASP A 282 0.70 20.09 -15.41
N LYS A 283 0.59 21.32 -15.92
CA LYS A 283 -0.66 21.82 -16.48
C LYS A 283 -1.10 21.05 -17.72
N THR A 284 -0.18 20.60 -18.57
CA THR A 284 -0.51 19.87 -19.80
C THR A 284 -1.02 18.45 -19.49
N ALA A 285 -0.36 17.73 -18.61
CA ALA A 285 -0.78 16.39 -18.18
C ALA A 285 -1.93 16.42 -17.15
N ASN A 286 -2.21 17.58 -16.56
CA ASN A 286 -3.15 17.77 -15.45
C ASN A 286 -2.84 16.83 -14.27
N VAL A 287 -1.59 16.81 -13.81
CA VAL A 287 -1.14 15.99 -12.67
C VAL A 287 -0.18 16.80 -11.79
N TYR A 288 -0.12 16.40 -10.52
CA TYR A 288 0.89 16.88 -9.59
C TYR A 288 2.01 15.83 -9.51
N LYS A 289 3.26 16.23 -9.69
CA LYS A 289 4.48 15.40 -9.62
C LYS A 289 5.11 15.54 -8.25
N ARG A 290 5.37 14.42 -7.57
CA ARG A 290 5.83 14.42 -6.18
C ARG A 290 7.35 14.45 -6.07
N THR A 291 7.84 15.34 -5.20
CA THR A 291 9.21 15.37 -4.67
C THR A 291 9.15 15.09 -3.17
N ASN A 292 10.08 14.29 -2.64
CA ASN A 292 10.16 13.95 -1.22
C ASN A 292 11.61 14.05 -0.74
N GLY A 293 11.86 14.82 0.32
CA GLY A 293 13.21 15.07 0.80
C GLY A 293 14.12 15.67 -0.26
N GLY A 294 13.61 16.64 -1.04
CA GLY A 294 14.39 17.37 -2.06
C GLY A 294 14.67 16.60 -3.37
N ALA A 295 14.29 15.31 -3.48
CA ALA A 295 14.50 14.50 -4.68
C ALA A 295 13.17 14.07 -5.33
N PRO A 296 13.11 13.86 -6.66
CA PRO A 296 11.94 13.27 -7.31
C PRO A 296 11.55 11.95 -6.65
N HIS A 297 10.28 11.83 -6.22
CA HIS A 297 9.80 10.62 -5.57
C HIS A 297 9.44 9.57 -6.63
N LEU A 298 10.32 8.60 -6.83
CA LEU A 298 10.16 7.56 -7.85
C LEU A 298 9.46 6.33 -7.28
N ASP A 299 8.73 5.62 -8.13
CA ASP A 299 8.30 4.24 -7.87
C ASP A 299 9.37 3.28 -8.40
N LEU A 300 9.83 2.33 -7.57
CA LEU A 300 10.90 1.41 -7.93
C LEU A 300 10.51 0.47 -9.09
N GLU A 301 9.25 0.07 -9.15
CA GLU A 301 8.77 -0.88 -10.18
C GLU A 301 8.67 -0.21 -11.57
N THR A 302 8.11 0.99 -11.61
CA THR A 302 7.87 1.71 -12.87
C THR A 302 9.02 2.64 -13.26
N LYS A 303 9.93 2.96 -12.33
CA LYS A 303 10.99 3.98 -12.46
C LYS A 303 10.45 5.39 -12.74
N ALA A 304 9.13 5.58 -12.73
CA ALA A 304 8.50 6.86 -12.98
C ALA A 304 8.33 7.66 -11.68
N GLN A 305 8.33 8.98 -11.81
CA GLN A 305 7.98 9.87 -10.70
C GLN A 305 6.52 9.70 -10.33
N LEU A 306 6.23 9.59 -9.02
CA LEU A 306 4.88 9.50 -8.50
C LEU A 306 4.09 10.76 -8.83
N THR A 307 2.82 10.56 -9.20
CA THR A 307 1.90 11.62 -9.59
C THR A 307 0.55 11.46 -8.92
N ALA A 308 -0.21 12.54 -8.82
CA ALA A 308 -1.60 12.53 -8.37
C ALA A 308 -2.48 13.43 -9.25
N LYS A 309 -3.76 13.07 -9.41
CA LYS A 309 -4.78 13.94 -10.01
C LYS A 309 -5.30 14.97 -9.02
N ALA A 310 -5.37 14.59 -7.76
CA ALA A 310 -5.74 15.47 -6.66
C ALA A 310 -4.85 15.22 -5.44
N VAL A 311 -4.49 16.29 -4.75
CA VAL A 311 -3.82 16.27 -3.44
C VAL A 311 -4.74 16.96 -2.45
N ALA A 312 -5.19 16.22 -1.43
CA ALA A 312 -6.02 16.78 -0.37
C ALA A 312 -5.22 16.80 0.94
N ILE A 313 -4.98 17.99 1.45
CA ILE A 313 -4.33 18.19 2.75
C ILE A 313 -5.43 18.33 3.78
N LEU A 314 -5.42 17.46 4.80
CA LEU A 314 -6.30 17.59 5.96
C LEU A 314 -5.47 17.91 7.20
N PHE A 315 -5.92 18.87 8.00
CA PHE A 315 -5.29 19.24 9.25
C PHE A 315 -6.02 18.56 10.41
N ALA A 316 -5.27 17.78 11.20
CA ALA A 316 -5.79 17.06 12.36
C ALA A 316 -4.98 17.40 13.61
N LYS A 317 -5.65 17.44 14.76
CA LYS A 317 -4.95 17.61 16.03
C LYS A 317 -4.05 16.41 16.27
N GLU A 318 -2.74 16.66 16.36
CA GLU A 318 -1.74 15.70 16.80
C GLU A 318 -1.62 15.72 18.33
N THR A 319 -1.44 14.57 18.92
CA THR A 319 -1.15 14.39 20.33
C THR A 319 -0.02 13.38 20.48
N GLY A 320 1.02 13.75 21.21
CA GLY A 320 2.13 12.85 21.45
C GLY A 320 3.49 13.55 21.51
N PRO A 321 4.56 12.77 21.66
CA PRO A 321 4.57 11.31 21.87
C PRO A 321 3.77 10.90 23.10
N VAL A 322 3.04 9.76 23.01
CA VAL A 322 2.18 9.27 24.10
C VAL A 322 2.83 8.16 24.93
N ASP A 323 3.92 7.60 24.45
CA ASP A 323 4.71 6.56 25.12
C ASP A 323 6.19 6.63 24.72
N GLU A 324 7.01 5.74 25.30
CA GLU A 324 8.46 5.66 25.06
C GLU A 324 8.84 5.27 23.63
N HIS A 325 7.90 4.69 22.88
CA HIS A 325 8.08 4.32 21.47
C HIS A 325 7.78 5.47 20.51
N MET A 326 7.54 6.67 21.04
CA MET A 326 7.27 7.89 20.28
C MET A 326 5.99 7.82 19.44
N HIS A 327 5.00 7.01 19.85
CA HIS A 327 3.75 6.91 19.14
C HIS A 327 2.94 8.21 19.21
N LEU A 328 2.27 8.49 18.07
CA LEU A 328 1.43 9.68 17.89
C LEU A 328 -0.03 9.28 17.73
N LEU A 329 -0.91 10.16 18.15
CA LEU A 329 -2.35 10.06 17.92
C LEU A 329 -2.83 11.25 17.09
N TYR A 330 -3.68 10.99 16.11
CA TYR A 330 -4.33 12.01 15.31
C TYR A 330 -5.84 11.97 15.48
N ALA A 331 -6.45 13.12 15.72
CA ALA A 331 -7.91 13.26 15.77
C ALA A 331 -8.47 13.29 14.35
N ASN A 332 -8.54 12.12 13.70
CA ASN A 332 -9.02 11.95 12.33
C ASN A 332 -10.48 11.49 12.22
N THR A 333 -11.26 11.66 13.30
CA THR A 333 -12.72 11.53 13.36
C THR A 333 -13.28 12.86 13.86
N GLY A 334 -14.37 13.35 13.28
CA GLY A 334 -14.91 14.67 13.52
C GLY A 334 -14.81 15.57 12.29
N SER A 335 -14.23 16.73 12.42
CA SER A 335 -14.02 17.67 11.33
C SER A 335 -12.81 18.58 11.60
N GLY A 336 -12.27 19.15 10.54
CA GLY A 336 -11.17 20.11 10.61
C GLY A 336 -10.94 20.81 9.28
N GLU A 337 -9.98 21.72 9.24
CA GLU A 337 -9.60 22.44 8.03
C GLU A 337 -8.96 21.49 7.01
N ALA A 338 -9.15 21.81 5.75
CA ALA A 338 -8.52 21.12 4.63
C ALA A 338 -8.25 22.06 3.46
N ILE A 339 -7.36 21.64 2.56
CA ILE A 339 -7.14 22.28 1.26
C ILE A 339 -7.10 21.16 0.23
N VAL A 340 -7.89 21.31 -0.83
CA VAL A 340 -7.89 20.36 -1.96
C VAL A 340 -7.28 21.02 -3.19
N PHE A 341 -6.25 20.38 -3.74
CA PHE A 341 -5.55 20.81 -4.95
C PHE A 341 -5.89 19.84 -6.08
N GLN A 342 -6.46 20.37 -7.14
CA GLN A 342 -6.76 19.65 -8.38
C GLN A 342 -6.93 20.65 -9.53
N ASP A 343 -6.65 20.23 -10.76
CA ASP A 343 -6.75 21.10 -11.94
C ASP A 343 -5.97 22.42 -11.80
N GLY A 344 -4.83 22.41 -11.07
CA GLY A 344 -4.04 23.62 -10.82
C GLY A 344 -4.71 24.67 -9.93
N LYS A 345 -5.74 24.29 -9.18
CA LYS A 345 -6.50 25.17 -8.27
C LYS A 345 -6.37 24.69 -6.84
N ALA A 346 -6.42 25.62 -5.90
CA ALA A 346 -6.51 25.36 -4.47
C ALA A 346 -7.93 25.71 -3.97
N THR A 347 -8.61 24.76 -3.34
CA THR A 347 -9.92 24.95 -2.74
C THR A 347 -9.81 24.78 -1.24
N LYS A 348 -10.08 25.84 -0.46
CA LYS A 348 -10.22 25.74 1.00
C LYS A 348 -11.44 24.88 1.32
N ALA A 349 -11.29 23.93 2.22
CA ALA A 349 -12.32 22.96 2.55
C ALA A 349 -12.38 22.65 4.04
N VAL A 350 -13.44 21.98 4.44
CA VAL A 350 -13.56 21.33 5.73
C VAL A 350 -13.65 19.83 5.49
N TRP A 351 -12.72 19.06 6.08
CA TRP A 351 -12.91 17.61 6.10
C TRP A 351 -13.91 17.22 7.20
N LYS A 352 -14.73 16.19 6.91
CA LYS A 352 -15.71 15.65 7.86
C LYS A 352 -15.66 14.12 7.84
N LYS A 353 -15.61 13.50 9.02
CA LYS A 353 -15.67 12.06 9.23
C LYS A 353 -16.44 11.78 10.53
N GLU A 354 -17.69 11.37 10.40
CA GLU A 354 -18.59 11.25 11.55
C GLU A 354 -18.22 10.08 12.48
N THR A 355 -17.76 8.97 11.91
CA THR A 355 -17.33 7.77 12.65
C THR A 355 -16.08 7.16 12.00
N LYS A 356 -15.43 6.21 12.66
CA LYS A 356 -14.26 5.50 12.10
C LYS A 356 -14.56 4.78 10.78
N THR A 357 -15.80 4.36 10.53
CA THR A 357 -16.19 3.58 9.34
C THR A 357 -16.75 4.42 8.20
N VAL A 358 -17.14 5.67 8.49
CA VAL A 358 -17.73 6.55 7.49
C VAL A 358 -16.62 7.19 6.66
N ARG A 359 -16.86 7.33 5.36
CA ARG A 359 -15.94 7.98 4.41
C ARG A 359 -15.60 9.41 4.84
N THR A 360 -14.32 9.76 4.85
CA THR A 360 -13.88 11.15 4.99
C THR A 360 -14.39 11.95 3.79
N LYS A 361 -15.13 13.03 4.04
CA LYS A 361 -15.64 13.96 3.02
C LYS A 361 -14.89 15.27 3.07
N PHE A 362 -14.77 15.93 1.92
CA PHE A 362 -14.19 17.27 1.79
C PHE A 362 -15.28 18.23 1.30
N ILE A 363 -15.61 19.21 2.12
CA ILE A 363 -16.66 20.18 1.87
C ILE A 363 -16.01 21.52 1.53
N ASP A 364 -16.28 22.06 0.36
CA ASP A 364 -15.82 23.38 -0.05
C ASP A 364 -16.31 24.43 0.94
N ALA A 365 -15.38 25.17 1.54
CA ALA A 365 -15.65 26.15 2.61
C ALA A 365 -16.46 27.37 2.12
N THR A 366 -16.46 27.64 0.81
CA THR A 366 -17.19 28.76 0.19
C THR A 366 -18.61 28.36 -0.21
N THR A 367 -18.75 27.19 -0.88
CA THR A 367 -20.02 26.77 -1.45
C THR A 367 -20.82 25.84 -0.52
N ASN A 368 -20.19 25.32 0.54
CA ASN A 368 -20.71 24.29 1.45
C ASN A 368 -21.19 23.00 0.72
N LYS A 369 -20.60 22.71 -0.44
CA LYS A 369 -20.87 21.47 -1.20
C LYS A 369 -19.70 20.51 -1.09
N GLU A 370 -20.00 19.20 -1.17
CA GLU A 370 -18.97 18.18 -1.25
C GLU A 370 -18.15 18.37 -2.54
N ILE A 371 -16.81 18.37 -2.40
CA ILE A 371 -15.88 18.54 -3.52
C ILE A 371 -15.93 17.28 -4.40
N GLU A 372 -16.07 17.48 -5.71
CA GLU A 372 -15.92 16.42 -6.70
C GLU A 372 -14.46 16.32 -7.09
N PHE A 373 -13.85 15.12 -6.89
CA PHE A 373 -12.46 14.90 -7.24
C PHE A 373 -12.28 14.67 -8.74
N THR A 374 -11.19 15.21 -9.29
CA THR A 374 -10.75 14.86 -10.64
C THR A 374 -10.35 13.38 -10.67
N ARG A 375 -10.88 12.62 -11.65
CA ARG A 375 -10.69 11.16 -11.79
C ARG A 375 -9.22 10.78 -11.88
N GLY A 376 -8.80 9.82 -11.06
CA GLY A 376 -7.44 9.28 -11.01
C GLY A 376 -6.90 9.17 -9.60
N GLN A 377 -5.60 8.93 -9.47
CA GLN A 377 -4.98 8.73 -8.15
C GLN A 377 -5.13 9.97 -7.27
N ILE A 378 -5.52 9.75 -6.00
CA ILE A 378 -5.71 10.79 -4.99
C ILE A 378 -4.70 10.58 -3.87
N TRP A 379 -4.05 11.65 -3.43
CA TRP A 379 -3.21 11.66 -2.24
C TRP A 379 -3.86 12.47 -1.13
N ILE A 380 -3.91 11.87 0.05
CA ILE A 380 -4.43 12.48 1.28
C ILE A 380 -3.25 12.67 2.22
N GLU A 381 -2.87 13.93 2.44
CA GLU A 381 -1.78 14.33 3.32
C GLU A 381 -2.38 14.77 4.65
N MET A 382 -2.18 14.01 5.72
CA MET A 382 -2.61 14.42 7.06
C MET A 382 -1.48 15.14 7.77
N LEU A 383 -1.70 16.41 8.05
CA LEU A 383 -0.75 17.28 8.73
C LEU A 383 -1.27 17.69 10.11
N PRO A 384 -0.37 17.92 11.09
CA PRO A 384 -0.73 18.54 12.35
C PRO A 384 -1.41 19.91 12.14
N THR A 385 -2.43 20.20 12.92
CA THR A 385 -3.07 21.53 12.91
C THR A 385 -2.04 22.63 13.12
N GLY A 386 -2.05 23.65 12.26
CA GLY A 386 -1.10 24.76 12.29
C GLY A 386 0.15 24.56 11.42
N THR A 387 0.30 23.40 10.74
CA THR A 387 1.36 23.22 9.74
C THR A 387 1.17 24.19 8.58
N THR A 388 2.25 24.86 8.18
CA THR A 388 2.24 25.79 7.04
C THR A 388 2.29 25.03 5.72
N VAL A 389 1.39 25.36 4.80
CA VAL A 389 1.38 24.88 3.42
C VAL A 389 1.58 26.07 2.50
N SER A 390 2.62 26.04 1.69
CA SER A 390 2.90 27.06 0.66
C SER A 390 2.43 26.59 -0.71
N TYR A 391 1.73 27.50 -1.48
CA TYR A 391 1.23 27.19 -2.82
C TYR A 391 0.98 28.46 -3.64
#